data_a3e309a5d0ce1d921c5b30a5d1409d8e
#
_entry.id   a3e309a5d0ce1d921c5b30a5d1409d8e
#
_cell.length_a   1.000
_cell.length_b   1.000
_cell.length_c   1.000
_cell.angle_alpha   90.00
_cell.angle_beta   90.00
_cell.angle_gamma   90.00
#
_symmetry.space_group_name_H-M   'P 1'
#
loop_
_entity.id
_entity.type
_entity.pdbx_description
1 polymer ?
#
loop_
_entity_poly.entity_id
_entity_poly.type
_entity_poly.pdbx_seq_one_letter_code
_entity_poly.pdbx_strand_id
1 'polypeptide(L)'
;MVATDFAHLTTLRTGGTPAATVACTTPEAVAAVVRDLDAAGRDVLVVGGGANLVVGEDVGGLVVVLVTTGDDARLPGADAPAPGDPAGGAAGGDVTVDRRTGTVRAFAGVTWDDLVARTVAEGLGGLECLSGIPGSVGATPVQNVGAYGAEVSQTLSRVHLHDRTTGRSGWVGPENLDLGYRHSNLKFTGRAVVTEVEFTLRTDGLSLPLRFGELARR
;
A
#
# COMPACT_ATOMS: atom_id res chain seq x y z
N MET A 1 1.13 -3.06 -22.44
CA MET A 1 1.48 -4.08 -21.41
C MET A 1 2.90 -4.52 -21.68
N VAL A 2 3.76 -4.48 -20.70
CA VAL A 2 5.17 -4.90 -20.79
C VAL A 2 5.34 -6.03 -19.77
N ALA A 3 6.06 -7.10 -20.12
CA ALA A 3 6.42 -8.13 -19.16
C ALA A 3 7.63 -7.61 -18.34
N THR A 4 7.51 -7.54 -17.02
CA THR A 4 8.58 -7.11 -16.11
C THR A 4 8.82 -8.20 -15.09
N ASP A 5 10.06 -8.70 -14.98
CA ASP A 5 10.41 -9.76 -14.04
C ASP A 5 10.08 -9.38 -12.59
N PHE A 6 9.59 -10.34 -11.81
CA PHE A 6 9.37 -10.13 -10.38
C PHE A 6 10.65 -9.78 -9.62
N ALA A 7 11.80 -10.17 -10.11
CA ALA A 7 13.09 -9.72 -9.58
C ALA A 7 13.23 -8.18 -9.55
N HIS A 8 12.53 -7.46 -10.45
CA HIS A 8 12.48 -6.00 -10.45
C HIS A 8 11.30 -5.43 -9.65
N LEU A 9 10.28 -6.23 -9.35
CA LEU A 9 9.05 -5.82 -8.66
C LEU A 9 9.07 -6.16 -7.16
N THR A 10 10.10 -6.86 -6.67
CA THR A 10 10.17 -7.33 -5.28
C THR A 10 11.46 -6.89 -4.60
N THR A 11 11.38 -6.60 -3.31
CA THR A 11 12.57 -6.26 -2.49
C THR A 11 13.58 -7.40 -2.43
N LEU A 12 13.12 -8.65 -2.47
CA LEU A 12 14.01 -9.83 -2.48
C LEU A 12 14.68 -10.09 -3.82
N ARG A 13 14.25 -9.39 -4.88
CA ARG A 13 14.79 -9.52 -6.25
C ARG A 13 14.77 -10.95 -6.77
N THR A 14 13.69 -11.67 -6.49
CA THR A 14 13.45 -13.04 -6.96
C THR A 14 12.14 -13.14 -7.68
N GLY A 15 12.02 -14.13 -8.57
CA GLY A 15 10.81 -14.50 -9.30
C GLY A 15 10.93 -14.33 -10.80
N GLY A 16 10.17 -15.16 -11.51
CA GLY A 16 10.15 -15.22 -12.98
C GLY A 16 9.38 -14.07 -13.64
N THR A 17 9.22 -14.17 -14.95
CA THR A 17 8.53 -13.17 -15.77
C THR A 17 7.03 -13.50 -15.89
N PRO A 18 6.12 -12.60 -15.46
CA PRO A 18 4.69 -12.78 -15.66
C PRO A 18 4.30 -12.61 -17.14
N ALA A 19 3.09 -13.05 -17.48
CA ALA A 19 2.54 -12.86 -18.84
C ALA A 19 2.46 -11.39 -19.25
N ALA A 20 2.14 -10.52 -18.28
CA ALA A 20 2.09 -9.07 -18.50
C ALA A 20 2.17 -8.33 -17.18
N THR A 21 2.61 -7.07 -17.23
CA THR A 21 2.54 -6.10 -16.13
C THR A 21 1.79 -4.86 -16.61
N VAL A 22 0.82 -4.39 -15.82
CA VAL A 22 0.02 -3.19 -16.08
C VAL A 22 0.19 -2.25 -14.89
N ALA A 23 0.80 -1.09 -15.10
CA ALA A 23 0.91 -0.06 -14.07
C ALA A 23 -0.38 0.77 -14.01
N CYS A 24 -0.90 0.95 -12.81
CA CYS A 24 -2.10 1.73 -12.51
C CYS A 24 -1.75 2.82 -11.49
N THR A 25 -2.05 4.06 -11.85
CA THR A 25 -1.68 5.26 -11.08
C THR A 25 -2.87 5.99 -10.45
N THR A 26 -4.08 5.46 -10.63
CA THR A 26 -5.30 6.01 -10.02
C THR A 26 -6.21 4.91 -9.50
N PRO A 27 -7.07 5.19 -8.51
CA PRO A 27 -8.06 4.23 -8.00
C PRO A 27 -8.98 3.66 -9.09
N GLU A 28 -9.40 4.50 -10.02
CA GLU A 28 -10.29 4.13 -11.12
C GLU A 28 -9.60 3.20 -12.11
N ALA A 29 -8.31 3.48 -12.42
CA ALA A 29 -7.51 2.63 -13.31
C ALA A 29 -7.30 1.25 -12.69
N VAL A 30 -6.99 1.17 -11.38
CA VAL A 30 -6.86 -0.11 -10.66
C VAL A 30 -8.16 -0.90 -10.76
N ALA A 31 -9.30 -0.29 -10.41
CA ALA A 31 -10.60 -0.95 -10.43
C ALA A 31 -11.01 -1.41 -11.83
N ALA A 32 -10.78 -0.58 -12.86
CA ALA A 32 -11.11 -0.91 -14.25
C ALA A 32 -10.26 -2.10 -14.76
N VAL A 33 -8.94 -2.03 -14.59
CA VAL A 33 -8.03 -3.06 -15.06
C VAL A 33 -8.29 -4.40 -14.36
N VAL A 34 -8.46 -4.39 -13.04
CA VAL A 34 -8.75 -5.62 -12.27
C VAL A 34 -10.07 -6.23 -12.72
N ARG A 35 -11.14 -5.43 -12.83
CA ARG A 35 -12.44 -5.91 -13.32
C ARG A 35 -12.36 -6.55 -14.71
N ASP A 36 -11.66 -5.91 -15.64
CA ASP A 36 -11.56 -6.38 -17.01
C ASP A 36 -10.74 -7.69 -17.10
N LEU A 37 -9.70 -7.83 -16.29
CA LEU A 37 -8.91 -9.05 -16.17
C LEU A 37 -9.70 -10.19 -15.50
N ASP A 38 -10.45 -9.91 -14.45
CA ASP A 38 -11.32 -10.88 -13.78
C ASP A 38 -12.43 -11.37 -14.73
N ALA A 39 -13.05 -10.45 -15.48
CA ALA A 39 -14.04 -10.80 -16.50
C ALA A 39 -13.47 -11.66 -17.63
N ALA A 40 -12.19 -11.50 -17.94
CA ALA A 40 -11.47 -12.32 -18.91
C ALA A 40 -10.93 -13.65 -18.33
N GLY A 41 -11.20 -13.95 -17.06
CA GLY A 41 -10.74 -15.17 -16.38
C GLY A 41 -9.21 -15.26 -16.25
N ARG A 42 -8.52 -14.12 -16.14
CA ARG A 42 -7.05 -14.09 -16.00
C ARG A 42 -6.63 -14.24 -14.54
N ASP A 43 -5.54 -14.95 -14.33
CA ASP A 43 -4.88 -14.98 -13.03
C ASP A 43 -4.22 -13.62 -12.77
N VAL A 44 -4.63 -12.94 -11.70
CA VAL A 44 -4.19 -11.57 -11.38
C VAL A 44 -3.54 -11.52 -10.02
N LEU A 45 -2.34 -10.92 -9.98
CA LEU A 45 -1.68 -10.51 -8.76
C LEU A 45 -1.58 -8.98 -8.69
N VAL A 46 -2.11 -8.39 -7.65
CA VAL A 46 -1.95 -6.96 -7.38
C VAL A 46 -0.71 -6.75 -6.53
N VAL A 47 0.18 -5.90 -7.00
CA VAL A 47 1.47 -5.60 -6.36
C VAL A 47 1.55 -4.10 -6.09
N GLY A 48 1.90 -3.73 -4.85
CA GLY A 48 2.34 -2.39 -4.49
C GLY A 48 3.88 -2.32 -4.50
N GLY A 49 4.51 -1.94 -3.38
CA GLY A 49 5.96 -1.86 -3.27
C GLY A 49 6.73 -3.20 -3.24
N GLY A 50 6.08 -4.35 -3.39
CA GLY A 50 6.72 -5.67 -3.49
C GLY A 50 7.56 -6.11 -2.28
N ALA A 51 7.41 -5.44 -1.13
CA ALA A 51 8.28 -5.62 0.03
C ALA A 51 7.98 -6.87 0.88
N ASN A 52 6.78 -7.43 0.74
CA ASN A 52 6.35 -8.62 1.50
C ASN A 52 5.90 -9.74 0.55
N LEU A 53 6.66 -9.95 -0.51
CA LEU A 53 6.33 -10.88 -1.56
C LEU A 53 7.55 -11.75 -1.90
N VAL A 54 7.35 -13.07 -1.92
CA VAL A 54 8.32 -14.06 -2.42
C VAL A 54 7.67 -14.77 -3.60
N VAL A 55 8.29 -14.69 -4.75
CA VAL A 55 7.75 -15.21 -6.01
C VAL A 55 8.69 -16.27 -6.58
N GLY A 56 8.12 -17.39 -7.03
CA GLY A 56 8.84 -18.45 -7.72
C GLY A 56 9.08 -18.12 -9.20
N GLU A 57 9.77 -19.02 -9.90
CA GLU A 57 10.13 -18.86 -11.31
C GLU A 57 8.94 -19.07 -12.26
N ASP A 58 8.02 -19.99 -11.94
CA ASP A 58 6.91 -20.35 -12.82
C ASP A 58 5.69 -19.46 -12.57
N VAL A 59 5.64 -18.34 -13.25
CA VAL A 59 4.56 -17.33 -13.17
C VAL A 59 4.07 -16.88 -14.55
N GLY A 60 4.39 -17.62 -15.61
CA GLY A 60 4.14 -17.22 -17.00
C GLY A 60 2.66 -17.01 -17.38
N GLY A 61 1.70 -17.52 -16.60
CA GLY A 61 0.27 -17.28 -16.80
C GLY A 61 -0.28 -16.04 -16.10
N LEU A 62 0.46 -15.49 -15.15
CA LEU A 62 0.01 -14.43 -14.24
C LEU A 62 0.05 -13.05 -14.90
N VAL A 63 -0.95 -12.23 -14.64
CA VAL A 63 -0.94 -10.80 -14.97
C VAL A 63 -0.73 -10.00 -13.69
N VAL A 64 0.28 -9.13 -13.68
CA VAL A 64 0.57 -8.24 -12.56
C VAL A 64 -0.14 -6.90 -12.77
N VAL A 65 -0.91 -6.47 -11.79
CA VAL A 65 -1.41 -5.10 -11.67
C VAL A 65 -0.54 -4.38 -10.65
N LEU A 66 0.36 -3.53 -11.15
CA LEU A 66 1.26 -2.72 -10.32
C LEU A 66 0.54 -1.43 -9.92
N VAL A 67 0.30 -1.25 -8.63
CA VAL A 67 -0.31 -0.05 -8.06
C VAL A 67 0.80 0.89 -7.60
N THR A 68 0.97 2.02 -8.29
CA THR A 68 2.11 2.92 -8.10
C THR A 68 1.70 4.38 -8.37
N THR A 69 2.47 5.35 -7.91
CA THR A 69 2.27 6.77 -8.22
C THR A 69 2.87 7.12 -9.59
N GLY A 70 2.47 8.25 -10.18
CA GLY A 70 2.91 8.66 -11.53
C GLY A 70 4.43 8.82 -11.67
N ASP A 71 5.12 9.20 -10.62
CA ASP A 71 6.57 9.40 -10.62
C ASP A 71 7.33 8.06 -10.59
N ASP A 72 6.72 7.02 -10.03
CA ASP A 72 7.23 5.65 -9.98
C ASP A 72 6.68 4.75 -11.11
N ALA A 73 5.90 5.30 -12.03
CA ALA A 73 5.39 4.58 -13.21
C ALA A 73 6.51 4.12 -14.18
N ARG A 74 7.76 4.40 -13.86
CA ARG A 74 8.90 3.71 -14.46
C ARG A 74 8.82 2.25 -14.04
N LEU A 75 8.45 1.40 -14.99
CA LEU A 75 8.63 -0.03 -14.83
C LEU A 75 10.08 -0.27 -14.37
N PRO A 76 10.32 -0.91 -13.22
CA PRO A 76 11.67 -1.13 -12.73
C PRO A 76 12.47 -1.87 -13.80
N GLY A 77 13.61 -1.36 -14.17
CA GLY A 77 14.43 -1.97 -15.20
C GLY A 77 15.54 -1.06 -15.72
N ALA A 78 15.41 0.25 -15.54
CA ALA A 78 16.48 1.19 -15.83
C ALA A 78 16.69 2.07 -14.59
N ASP A 79 17.81 1.83 -13.87
CA ASP A 79 18.32 2.70 -12.79
C ASP A 79 17.32 2.97 -11.62
N ALA A 80 16.69 1.93 -11.11
CA ALA A 80 15.91 2.06 -9.87
C ALA A 80 16.84 2.40 -8.70
N PRO A 81 16.53 3.44 -7.88
CA PRO A 81 17.26 3.72 -6.66
C PRO A 81 17.25 2.51 -5.74
N ALA A 82 18.30 2.35 -4.96
CA ALA A 82 18.40 1.25 -4.01
C ALA A 82 17.26 1.33 -2.97
N PRO A 83 16.80 0.19 -2.41
CA PRO A 83 15.84 0.21 -1.31
C PRO A 83 16.35 1.09 -0.16
N GLY A 84 15.65 2.16 0.15
CA GLY A 84 16.04 3.14 1.17
C GLY A 84 16.44 4.51 0.64
N ASP A 85 16.59 4.70 -0.68
CA ASP A 85 16.69 6.05 -1.22
C ASP A 85 15.29 6.70 -1.19
N PRO A 86 15.17 7.98 -0.78
CA PRO A 86 13.89 8.68 -0.78
C PRO A 86 13.39 8.76 -2.22
N ALA A 87 12.33 8.02 -2.52
CA ALA A 87 11.59 8.16 -3.76
C ALA A 87 11.06 9.59 -3.86
N GLY A 88 11.06 10.16 -5.05
CA GLY A 88 10.54 11.50 -5.28
C GLY A 88 9.15 11.65 -4.66
N GLY A 89 8.95 12.71 -3.87
CA GLY A 89 7.76 12.92 -3.04
C GLY A 89 6.46 12.75 -3.84
N ALA A 90 5.46 12.12 -3.21
CA ALA A 90 4.15 11.88 -3.80
C ALA A 90 3.56 13.15 -4.43
N ALA A 91 3.11 13.05 -5.67
CA ALA A 91 2.44 14.15 -6.36
C ALA A 91 1.26 14.65 -5.51
N GLY A 92 1.06 15.96 -5.47
CA GLY A 92 0.11 16.61 -4.55
C GLY A 92 -1.34 16.11 -4.61
N GLY A 93 -1.71 15.35 -5.66
CA GLY A 93 -3.04 14.74 -5.83
C GLY A 93 -3.23 13.37 -5.17
N ASP A 94 -2.13 12.66 -4.88
CA ASP A 94 -2.18 11.30 -4.36
C ASP A 94 -2.38 11.23 -2.83
N VAL A 95 -2.16 12.33 -2.13
CA VAL A 95 -2.34 12.46 -0.68
C VAL A 95 -3.04 13.77 -0.35
N THR A 96 -4.13 13.69 0.41
CA THR A 96 -4.83 14.84 0.98
C THR A 96 -4.70 14.84 2.50
N VAL A 97 -4.47 16.02 3.09
CA VAL A 97 -4.30 16.20 4.54
C VAL A 97 -5.20 17.32 5.02
N ASP A 98 -6.08 17.04 5.97
CA ASP A 98 -6.79 18.06 6.76
C ASP A 98 -6.17 18.12 8.16
N ARG A 99 -5.32 19.11 8.39
CA ARG A 99 -4.64 19.33 9.70
C ARG A 99 -5.63 19.63 10.82
N ARG A 100 -6.79 20.17 10.52
CA ARG A 100 -7.77 20.54 11.54
C ARG A 100 -8.46 19.31 12.12
N THR A 101 -8.74 18.32 11.29
CA THR A 101 -9.42 17.08 11.71
C THR A 101 -8.44 15.92 11.92
N GLY A 102 -7.20 16.05 11.45
CA GLY A 102 -6.23 14.96 11.41
C GLY A 102 -6.53 13.92 10.32
N THR A 103 -7.46 14.21 9.42
CA THR A 103 -7.83 13.27 8.34
C THR A 103 -6.77 13.28 7.25
N VAL A 104 -6.22 12.11 6.97
CA VAL A 104 -5.24 11.88 5.89
C VAL A 104 -5.79 10.80 4.98
N ARG A 105 -5.93 11.12 3.70
CA ARG A 105 -6.36 10.17 2.67
C ARG A 105 -5.27 10.04 1.62
N ALA A 106 -4.94 8.82 1.26
CA ALA A 106 -3.87 8.53 0.31
C ALA A 106 -4.26 7.43 -0.67
N PHE A 107 -3.80 7.58 -1.92
CA PHE A 107 -3.86 6.53 -2.94
C PHE A 107 -3.02 5.32 -2.51
N ALA A 108 -3.47 4.13 -2.85
CA ALA A 108 -2.83 2.87 -2.45
C ALA A 108 -1.38 2.71 -2.96
N GLY A 109 -1.05 3.34 -4.09
CA GLY A 109 0.29 3.31 -4.69
C GLY A 109 1.33 4.22 -4.04
N VAL A 110 0.93 5.12 -3.16
CA VAL A 110 1.87 6.00 -2.44
C VAL A 110 2.83 5.17 -1.60
N THR A 111 4.12 5.52 -1.62
CA THR A 111 5.13 4.90 -0.75
C THR A 111 4.76 5.13 0.71
N TRP A 112 4.80 4.07 1.51
CA TRP A 112 4.39 4.17 2.91
C TRP A 112 5.22 5.18 3.71
N ASP A 113 6.55 5.14 3.58
CA ASP A 113 7.44 6.03 4.35
C ASP A 113 7.29 7.50 3.94
N ASP A 114 7.02 7.79 2.66
CA ASP A 114 6.73 9.15 2.18
C ASP A 114 5.43 9.69 2.81
N LEU A 115 4.39 8.84 2.95
CA LEU A 115 3.18 9.24 3.67
C LEU A 115 3.49 9.55 5.13
N VAL A 116 4.26 8.70 5.82
CA VAL A 116 4.65 8.92 7.22
C VAL A 116 5.43 10.23 7.35
N ALA A 117 6.46 10.42 6.51
CA ALA A 117 7.26 11.64 6.52
C ALA A 117 6.41 12.90 6.31
N ARG A 118 5.46 12.85 5.36
CA ARG A 118 4.53 13.94 5.10
C ARG A 118 3.63 14.24 6.31
N THR A 119 3.05 13.23 6.94
CA THR A 119 2.17 13.44 8.10
C THR A 119 2.92 14.06 9.27
N VAL A 120 4.16 13.65 9.53
CA VAL A 120 5.04 14.23 10.54
C VAL A 120 5.37 15.70 10.21
N ALA A 121 5.72 16.00 8.95
CA ALA A 121 5.98 17.38 8.49
C ALA A 121 4.74 18.28 8.63
N GLU A 122 3.52 17.72 8.54
CA GLU A 122 2.25 18.40 8.76
C GLU A 122 1.89 18.57 10.25
N GLY A 123 2.73 18.08 11.18
CA GLY A 123 2.52 18.13 12.64
C GLY A 123 1.47 17.14 13.15
N LEU A 124 1.19 16.07 12.37
CA LEU A 124 0.25 15.02 12.75
C LEU A 124 1.01 13.85 13.37
N GLY A 125 0.45 13.26 14.45
CA GLY A 125 1.03 12.11 15.15
C GLY A 125 0.19 10.85 15.02
N GLY A 126 0.86 9.69 15.13
CA GLY A 126 0.23 8.36 15.14
C GLY A 126 0.77 7.38 14.11
N LEU A 127 1.55 7.82 13.12
CA LEU A 127 2.21 6.95 12.13
C LEU A 127 3.74 6.92 12.28
N GLU A 128 4.32 7.82 13.05
CA GLU A 128 5.78 8.02 13.17
C GLU A 128 6.54 6.75 13.59
N CYS A 129 5.95 5.91 14.47
CA CYS A 129 6.54 4.62 14.86
C CYS A 129 6.58 3.58 13.73
N LEU A 130 5.89 3.85 12.64
CA LEU A 130 5.81 2.96 11.46
C LEU A 130 6.69 3.46 10.31
N SER A 131 7.51 4.51 10.53
CA SER A 131 8.49 5.00 9.56
C SER A 131 9.53 3.93 9.23
N GLY A 132 10.05 3.95 8.01
CA GLY A 132 11.03 2.99 7.51
C GLY A 132 10.48 1.60 7.18
N ILE A 133 9.20 1.33 7.39
CA ILE A 133 8.59 0.07 6.93
C ILE A 133 8.43 0.15 5.42
N PRO A 134 9.03 -0.79 4.66
CA PRO A 134 8.95 -0.76 3.21
C PRO A 134 7.55 -1.16 2.70
N GLY A 135 7.17 -0.65 1.54
CA GLY A 135 5.91 -0.99 0.88
C GLY A 135 5.07 0.22 0.52
N SER A 136 3.83 -0.02 0.09
CA SER A 136 2.88 1.02 -0.30
C SER A 136 1.74 1.16 0.70
N VAL A 137 1.07 2.30 0.69
CA VAL A 137 -0.07 2.63 1.57
C VAL A 137 -1.16 1.57 1.48
N GLY A 138 -1.53 1.12 0.27
CA GLY A 138 -2.58 0.11 0.07
C GLY A 138 -2.25 -1.26 0.65
N ALA A 139 -0.96 -1.57 0.83
CA ALA A 139 -0.53 -2.83 1.44
C ALA A 139 -0.66 -2.82 2.97
N THR A 140 -0.72 -1.65 3.60
CA THR A 140 -0.68 -1.54 5.07
C THR A 140 -1.89 -2.14 5.77
N PRO A 141 -3.16 -1.96 5.33
CA PRO A 141 -4.30 -2.61 5.97
C PRO A 141 -4.38 -4.12 5.66
N VAL A 142 -3.76 -4.59 4.56
CA VAL A 142 -3.84 -6.01 4.16
C VAL A 142 -3.27 -6.93 5.23
N GLN A 143 -2.20 -6.55 5.89
CA GLN A 143 -1.60 -7.33 6.98
C GLN A 143 -1.55 -6.57 8.32
N ASN A 144 -2.32 -5.50 8.47
CA ASN A 144 -2.28 -4.64 9.65
C ASN A 144 -0.83 -4.34 10.05
N VAL A 145 -0.14 -3.59 9.19
CA VAL A 145 1.28 -3.26 9.39
C VAL A 145 1.50 -2.63 10.76
N GLY A 146 2.57 -3.03 11.42
CA GLY A 146 2.88 -2.51 12.75
C GLY A 146 4.34 -2.70 13.13
N ALA A 147 4.85 -1.82 13.99
CA ALA A 147 6.16 -1.86 14.60
C ALA A 147 6.13 -1.12 15.93
N TYR A 148 7.05 -1.46 16.83
CA TYR A 148 7.25 -0.76 18.12
C TYR A 148 5.99 -0.61 18.97
N GLY A 149 5.05 -1.56 18.86
CA GLY A 149 3.78 -1.54 19.60
C GLY A 149 2.69 -0.65 18.98
N ALA A 150 2.96 -0.03 17.83
CA ALA A 150 1.96 0.65 17.01
C ALA A 150 1.51 -0.25 15.85
N GLU A 151 0.26 -0.14 15.46
CA GLU A 151 -0.34 -0.82 14.31
C GLU A 151 -1.21 0.15 13.51
N VAL A 152 -1.30 -0.08 12.19
CA VAL A 152 -2.13 0.73 11.28
C VAL A 152 -3.59 0.78 11.74
N SER A 153 -4.12 -0.31 12.29
CA SER A 153 -5.48 -0.39 12.83
C SER A 153 -5.82 0.67 13.89
N GLN A 154 -4.82 1.23 14.58
CA GLN A 154 -5.02 2.23 15.63
C GLN A 154 -5.39 3.62 15.08
N THR A 155 -5.06 3.89 13.83
CA THR A 155 -5.31 5.18 13.15
C THR A 155 -6.16 5.04 11.90
N LEU A 156 -6.39 3.82 11.42
CA LEU A 156 -7.16 3.53 10.22
C LEU A 156 -8.63 3.91 10.42
N SER A 157 -9.14 4.82 9.58
CA SER A 157 -10.54 5.24 9.59
C SER A 157 -11.39 4.40 8.64
N ARG A 158 -10.91 4.23 7.43
CA ARG A 158 -11.58 3.43 6.40
C ARG A 158 -10.65 3.13 5.24
N VAL A 159 -11.01 2.12 4.46
CA VAL A 159 -10.33 1.78 3.20
C VAL A 159 -11.32 1.80 2.04
N HIS A 160 -10.87 2.23 0.88
CA HIS A 160 -11.63 2.09 -0.35
C HIS A 160 -11.22 0.78 -1.02
N LEU A 161 -12.18 -0.12 -1.18
CA LEU A 161 -11.99 -1.45 -1.76
C LEU A 161 -12.67 -1.56 -3.10
N HIS A 162 -12.00 -2.20 -4.05
CA HIS A 162 -12.62 -2.79 -5.22
C HIS A 162 -12.83 -4.29 -4.95
N ASP A 163 -14.07 -4.71 -4.77
CA ASP A 163 -14.46 -6.11 -4.55
C ASP A 163 -14.45 -6.86 -5.89
N ARG A 164 -13.56 -7.84 -6.03
CA ARG A 164 -13.35 -8.60 -7.27
C ARG A 164 -14.49 -9.54 -7.62
N THR A 165 -15.26 -9.97 -6.61
CA THR A 165 -16.40 -10.88 -6.83
C THR A 165 -17.60 -10.14 -7.38
N THR A 166 -17.88 -8.93 -6.86
CA THR A 166 -19.05 -8.15 -7.23
C THR A 166 -18.76 -7.07 -8.27
N GLY A 167 -17.48 -6.75 -8.51
CA GLY A 167 -17.03 -5.64 -9.38
C GLY A 167 -17.36 -4.25 -8.81
N ARG A 168 -17.78 -4.16 -7.54
CA ARG A 168 -18.16 -2.90 -6.91
C ARG A 168 -17.00 -2.31 -6.11
N SER A 169 -16.95 -0.99 -6.08
CA SER A 169 -15.99 -0.26 -5.24
C SER A 169 -16.72 0.55 -4.18
N GLY A 170 -16.10 0.70 -3.01
CA GLY A 170 -16.69 1.47 -1.91
C GLY A 170 -15.80 1.55 -0.68
N TRP A 171 -16.11 2.51 0.19
CA TRP A 171 -15.45 2.69 1.47
C TRP A 171 -16.02 1.71 2.50
N VAL A 172 -15.12 1.07 3.26
CA VAL A 172 -15.45 0.20 4.39
C VAL A 172 -14.63 0.59 5.62
N GLY A 173 -15.23 0.46 6.79
CA GLY A 173 -14.54 0.70 8.06
C GLY A 173 -13.68 -0.48 8.51
N PRO A 174 -12.80 -0.26 9.51
CA PRO A 174 -11.89 -1.29 10.06
C PRO A 174 -12.63 -2.53 10.56
N GLU A 175 -13.86 -2.38 11.06
CA GLU A 175 -14.71 -3.47 11.56
C GLU A 175 -15.04 -4.52 10.48
N ASN A 176 -14.92 -4.16 9.20
CA ASN A 176 -15.17 -5.05 8.06
C ASN A 176 -13.90 -5.79 7.59
N LEU A 177 -12.75 -5.54 8.23
CA LEU A 177 -11.45 -6.05 7.79
C LEU A 177 -10.90 -7.18 8.67
N ASP A 178 -11.54 -7.49 9.80
CA ASP A 178 -11.07 -8.50 10.75
C ASP A 178 -9.59 -8.32 11.09
N LEU A 179 -9.23 -7.09 11.50
CA LEU A 179 -7.84 -6.70 11.77
C LEU A 179 -7.32 -7.34 13.06
N GLY A 180 -6.23 -8.06 12.95
CA GLY A 180 -5.51 -8.67 14.05
C GLY A 180 -4.00 -8.51 13.89
N TYR A 181 -3.22 -9.14 14.77
CA TYR A 181 -1.76 -9.10 14.67
C TYR A 181 -1.28 -9.70 13.34
N ARG A 182 -0.71 -8.86 12.48
CA ARG A 182 -0.24 -9.21 11.13
C ARG A 182 -1.32 -9.86 10.27
N HIS A 183 -2.59 -9.52 10.50
CA HIS A 183 -3.73 -10.14 9.86
C HIS A 183 -4.79 -9.14 9.43
N SER A 184 -5.44 -9.45 8.31
CA SER A 184 -6.76 -8.96 7.90
C SER A 184 -7.45 -10.04 7.05
N ASN A 185 -8.76 -9.90 6.85
CA ASN A 185 -9.51 -10.78 5.94
C ASN A 185 -9.26 -10.49 4.44
N LEU A 186 -8.38 -9.55 4.11
CA LEU A 186 -7.88 -9.34 2.76
C LEU A 186 -6.66 -10.21 2.45
N LYS A 187 -5.89 -10.55 3.49
CA LYS A 187 -4.63 -11.28 3.34
C LYS A 187 -4.88 -12.69 2.82
N PHE A 188 -4.16 -13.09 1.78
CA PHE A 188 -4.22 -14.41 1.13
C PHE A 188 -5.57 -14.77 0.48
N THR A 189 -6.53 -13.86 0.43
CA THR A 189 -7.85 -14.16 -0.14
C THR A 189 -8.01 -13.69 -1.57
N GLY A 190 -7.30 -12.63 -1.97
CA GLY A 190 -7.46 -12.01 -3.28
C GLY A 190 -8.87 -11.45 -3.55
N ARG A 191 -9.76 -11.39 -2.53
CA ARG A 191 -11.17 -11.04 -2.70
C ARG A 191 -11.43 -9.60 -3.10
N ALA A 192 -10.51 -8.72 -2.71
CA ALA A 192 -10.64 -7.29 -3.00
C ALA A 192 -9.26 -6.63 -3.12
N VAL A 193 -9.24 -5.47 -3.76
CA VAL A 193 -8.06 -4.63 -3.93
C VAL A 193 -8.27 -3.33 -3.18
N VAL A 194 -7.29 -2.93 -2.36
CA VAL A 194 -7.26 -1.62 -1.72
C VAL A 194 -6.83 -0.58 -2.75
N THR A 195 -7.65 0.45 -2.95
CA THR A 195 -7.36 1.53 -3.90
C THR A 195 -7.04 2.85 -3.20
N GLU A 196 -7.57 3.08 -2.00
CA GLU A 196 -7.25 4.24 -1.17
C GLU A 196 -7.35 3.86 0.31
N VAL A 197 -6.64 4.61 1.16
CA VAL A 197 -6.69 4.45 2.62
C VAL A 197 -6.87 5.82 3.27
N GLU A 198 -7.72 5.87 4.29
CA GLU A 198 -7.94 7.07 5.09
C GLU A 198 -7.60 6.79 6.56
N PHE A 199 -6.83 7.69 7.15
CA PHE A 199 -6.42 7.67 8.53
C PHE A 199 -6.98 8.87 9.29
N THR A 200 -7.20 8.72 10.60
CA THR A 200 -7.42 9.84 11.52
C THR A 200 -6.25 9.90 12.49
N LEU A 201 -5.47 10.96 12.37
CA LEU A 201 -4.24 11.18 13.12
C LEU A 201 -4.45 12.24 14.21
N ARG A 202 -3.57 12.25 15.20
CA ARG A 202 -3.56 13.28 16.25
C ARG A 202 -3.11 14.62 15.67
N THR A 203 -3.76 15.69 16.12
CA THR A 203 -3.48 17.06 15.64
C THR A 203 -2.71 17.90 16.69
N ASP A 204 -2.34 17.29 17.82
CA ASP A 204 -1.58 17.92 18.91
C ASP A 204 -0.07 17.75 18.77
N GLY A 205 0.41 17.13 17.69
CA GLY A 205 1.82 16.87 17.44
C GLY A 205 2.45 15.79 18.33
N LEU A 206 1.62 15.04 19.08
CA LEU A 206 2.09 13.99 19.96
C LEU A 206 1.89 12.61 19.33
N SER A 207 2.80 11.69 19.63
CA SER A 207 2.68 10.28 19.26
C SER A 207 1.49 9.61 19.98
N LEU A 208 1.06 8.47 19.47
CA LEU A 208 0.26 7.53 20.25
C LEU A 208 1.05 7.06 21.49
N PRO A 209 0.37 6.60 22.57
CA PRO A 209 1.07 6.09 23.73
C PRO A 209 2.08 5.01 23.35
N LEU A 210 3.37 5.26 23.61
CA LEU A 210 4.45 4.36 23.28
C LEU A 210 4.42 3.14 24.21
N ARG A 211 4.10 1.97 23.63
CA ARG A 211 4.02 0.70 24.38
C ARG A 211 5.33 -0.08 24.35
N PHE A 212 6.32 0.35 23.54
CA PHE A 212 7.62 -0.29 23.43
C PHE A 212 8.59 0.33 24.45
N GLY A 213 9.06 -0.47 25.39
CA GLY A 213 9.77 -0.01 26.58
C GLY A 213 11.05 0.81 26.33
N GLU A 214 11.74 0.60 25.20
CA GLU A 214 12.92 1.40 24.84
C GLU A 214 12.57 2.81 24.36
N LEU A 215 11.47 2.94 23.60
CA LEU A 215 10.99 4.25 23.13
C LEU A 215 10.33 5.06 24.27
N ALA A 216 9.66 4.38 25.20
CA ALA A 216 9.00 5.04 26.33
C ALA A 216 9.97 5.61 27.38
N ARG A 217 11.27 5.27 27.32
CA ARG A 217 12.33 5.73 28.26
C ARG A 217 13.12 6.92 27.75
N ARG A 218 12.88 7.39 26.55
CA ARG A 218 13.52 8.57 25.95
C ARG A 218 12.58 9.78 26.00
#